data_76f9559eef78da0522910c8eb3f6c7e7
#
_entry.id   76f9559eef78da0522910c8eb3f6c7e7
#
_cell.length_a   1.000
_cell.length_b   1.000
_cell.length_c   1.000
_cell.angle_alpha   90.00
_cell.angle_beta   90.00
_cell.angle_gamma   90.00
#
_symmetry.space_group_name_H-M   'P 1'
#
loop_
_entity.id
_entity.type
_entity.pdbx_description
1 polymer ?
#
loop_
_entity_poly.entity_id
_entity_poly.type
_entity_poly.pdbx_seq_one_letter_code
_entity_poly.pdbx_strand_id
1 'polypeptide(L)'
;MEPAAILEMYKLLFEKYHVIVDLLITDDDSSIKATMKWSNADAVTNLGLDEAPHVINAKGDKVIRPDKGGIPGHMPEPRFAADPNHRKKSLNNVLYQLENYNNDKSMTMTKMDVLRIGTNFAYMVRTLPYCQECECETKGKAVLEHHFDNHEHCGDWCSRKDKTQEEKDATKKFYRCKTKDAKLYKELQLRIERFVSKDALKEVSHGMDTNANESFNNIVAWIAPKNKTHSKSESLKNRIGVALGINCLGLLGYYQLLFTRLGLTMTPPMLHYLRQSNNIRAKRIAKSKTAAGKKIRVQKYQLNLLRKTVIAKREKMRRDGSYRPGMGMNGGYTDAELAMEQHMYPGRRSRACEI
;
A
#
# COMPACT_ATOMS: atom_id res chain seq x y z
N MET A 1 -10.45 19.53 0.78
CA MET A 1 -11.47 19.04 1.74
C MET A 1 -10.88 18.06 2.75
N GLU A 2 -10.07 17.10 2.32
CA GLU A 2 -9.53 16.07 3.22
C GLU A 2 -8.63 16.63 4.35
N PRO A 3 -7.67 17.55 4.10
CA PRO A 3 -6.85 18.12 5.17
C PRO A 3 -7.65 18.88 6.24
N ALA A 4 -8.66 19.63 5.83
CA ALA A 4 -9.52 20.38 6.78
C ALA A 4 -10.33 19.43 7.68
N ALA A 5 -10.87 18.34 7.11
CA ALA A 5 -11.62 17.36 7.89
C ALA A 5 -10.73 16.61 8.89
N ILE A 6 -9.48 16.31 8.53
CA ILE A 6 -8.51 15.70 9.43
C ILE A 6 -8.17 16.65 10.57
N LEU A 7 -7.97 17.92 10.29
CA LEU A 7 -7.71 18.95 11.31
C LEU A 7 -8.90 19.11 12.27
N GLU A 8 -10.14 19.16 11.77
CA GLU A 8 -11.34 19.22 12.62
C GLU A 8 -11.45 17.98 13.52
N MET A 9 -11.22 16.80 12.96
CA MET A 9 -11.23 15.56 13.73
C MET A 9 -10.14 15.56 14.81
N TYR A 10 -8.94 16.04 14.49
CA TYR A 10 -7.84 16.16 15.45
C TYR A 10 -8.19 17.08 16.61
N LYS A 11 -8.72 18.27 16.33
CA LYS A 11 -9.22 19.22 17.34
C LYS A 11 -10.29 18.59 18.23
N LEU A 12 -11.26 17.92 17.60
CA LEU A 12 -12.35 17.24 18.33
C LEU A 12 -11.82 16.15 19.27
N LEU A 13 -10.84 15.34 18.81
CA LEU A 13 -10.22 14.30 19.64
C LEU A 13 -9.51 14.91 20.85
N PHE A 14 -8.77 15.99 20.66
CA PHE A 14 -8.03 16.65 21.73
C PHE A 14 -8.95 17.38 22.70
N GLU A 15 -9.82 18.27 22.20
CA GLU A 15 -10.62 19.18 23.04
C GLU A 15 -11.77 18.45 23.76
N LYS A 16 -12.44 17.54 23.07
CA LYS A 16 -13.64 16.87 23.60
C LYS A 16 -13.33 15.53 24.26
N TYR A 17 -12.40 14.77 23.71
CA TYR A 17 -12.12 13.41 24.16
C TYR A 17 -10.79 13.27 24.89
N HIS A 18 -9.99 14.35 25.00
CA HIS A 18 -8.68 14.38 25.65
C HIS A 18 -7.71 13.31 25.08
N VAL A 19 -7.84 13.04 23.76
CA VAL A 19 -6.98 12.08 23.04
C VAL A 19 -5.91 12.81 22.28
N ILE A 20 -4.65 12.48 22.56
CA ILE A 20 -3.48 12.96 21.81
C ILE A 20 -3.16 11.95 20.71
N VAL A 21 -3.09 12.42 19.47
CA VAL A 21 -2.60 11.63 18.34
C VAL A 21 -1.10 11.87 18.20
N ASP A 22 -0.30 10.92 18.64
CA ASP A 22 1.17 11.02 18.56
C ASP A 22 1.69 10.79 17.13
N LEU A 23 1.06 9.87 16.38
CA LEU A 23 1.50 9.49 15.04
C LEU A 23 0.36 9.52 14.04
N LEU A 24 0.54 10.29 12.96
CA LEU A 24 -0.40 10.38 11.84
C LEU A 24 0.20 9.67 10.60
N ILE A 25 -0.41 8.56 10.18
CA ILE A 25 0.02 7.81 9.01
C ILE A 25 -0.79 8.27 7.80
N THR A 26 -0.12 8.72 6.76
CA THR A 26 -0.74 9.22 5.53
C THR A 26 -0.14 8.55 4.29
N ASP A 27 -0.81 8.76 3.15
CA ASP A 27 -0.31 8.35 1.83
C ASP A 27 0.84 9.25 1.32
N ASP A 28 1.55 9.92 2.25
CA ASP A 28 2.60 10.91 1.96
C ASP A 28 2.07 12.21 1.33
N ASP A 29 0.83 12.57 1.66
CA ASP A 29 0.20 13.81 1.20
C ASP A 29 0.81 15.03 1.90
N SER A 30 1.50 15.85 1.13
CA SER A 30 2.14 17.09 1.59
C SER A 30 1.14 18.13 2.10
N SER A 31 -0.10 18.13 1.60
CA SER A 31 -1.14 19.06 2.03
C SER A 31 -1.65 18.75 3.42
N ILE A 32 -1.80 17.47 3.75
CA ILE A 32 -2.13 17.01 5.10
C ILE A 32 -1.00 17.36 6.07
N LYS A 33 0.24 17.01 5.70
CA LYS A 33 1.42 17.33 6.52
C LYS A 33 1.54 18.82 6.80
N ALA A 34 1.25 19.68 5.80
CA ALA A 34 1.32 21.12 5.97
C ALA A 34 0.21 21.67 6.88
N THR A 35 -1.01 21.14 6.74
CA THR A 35 -2.17 21.57 7.56
C THR A 35 -2.05 21.11 9.01
N MET A 36 -1.48 19.93 9.25
CA MET A 36 -1.30 19.33 10.57
C MET A 36 0.02 19.75 11.25
N LYS A 37 0.42 20.99 11.04
CA LYS A 37 1.57 21.63 11.70
C LYS A 37 1.12 22.89 12.41
N TRP A 38 1.92 23.36 13.38
CA TRP A 38 1.75 24.68 13.95
C TRP A 38 1.96 25.78 12.90
N SER A 39 1.35 26.92 13.10
CA SER A 39 1.72 28.14 12.38
C SER A 39 3.22 28.46 12.63
N ASN A 40 3.82 29.26 11.76
CA ASN A 40 5.22 29.63 11.97
C ASN A 40 5.46 30.35 13.30
N ALA A 41 4.49 31.18 13.73
CA ALA A 41 4.55 31.85 15.03
C ALA A 41 4.45 30.87 16.21
N ASP A 42 3.49 29.94 16.15
CA ASP A 42 3.34 28.90 17.16
C ASP A 42 4.57 27.96 17.21
N ALA A 43 5.15 27.65 16.06
CA ALA A 43 6.36 26.82 15.98
C ALA A 43 7.56 27.50 16.65
N VAL A 44 7.78 28.81 16.43
CA VAL A 44 8.80 29.59 17.13
C VAL A 44 8.58 29.50 18.63
N THR A 45 7.35 29.77 19.11
CA THR A 45 7.03 29.74 20.52
C THR A 45 7.16 28.35 21.14
N ASN A 46 6.59 27.33 20.51
CA ASN A 46 6.54 25.97 21.07
C ASN A 46 7.89 25.25 21.02
N LEU A 47 8.73 25.53 20.01
CA LEU A 47 10.05 24.93 19.86
C LEU A 47 11.17 25.77 20.46
N GLY A 48 10.89 26.99 20.96
CA GLY A 48 11.87 27.91 21.48
C GLY A 48 12.90 28.36 20.43
N LEU A 49 12.45 28.52 19.18
CA LEU A 49 13.31 28.91 18.06
C LEU A 49 13.47 30.43 18.01
N ASP A 50 14.67 30.90 17.63
CA ASP A 50 14.93 32.32 17.42
C ASP A 50 14.31 32.86 16.11
N GLU A 51 14.05 31.97 15.15
CA GLU A 51 13.49 32.32 13.84
C GLU A 51 12.44 31.31 13.36
N ALA A 52 11.57 31.74 12.44
CA ALA A 52 10.56 30.89 11.83
C ALA A 52 11.17 29.71 11.06
N PRO A 53 10.51 28.53 11.04
CA PRO A 53 10.97 27.37 10.27
C PRO A 53 11.22 27.72 8.81
N HIS A 54 12.38 27.35 8.29
CA HIS A 54 12.82 27.64 6.93
C HIS A 54 13.16 26.34 6.17
N VAL A 55 13.21 26.45 4.85
CA VAL A 55 13.72 25.42 3.93
C VAL A 55 14.86 26.00 3.12
N ILE A 56 15.81 25.17 2.72
CA ILE A 56 16.87 25.56 1.79
C ILE A 56 16.34 25.30 0.38
N ASN A 57 16.31 26.34 -0.46
CA ASN A 57 15.91 26.20 -1.85
C ASN A 57 17.02 25.56 -2.71
N ALA A 58 16.71 25.26 -3.98
CA ALA A 58 17.68 24.67 -4.91
C ALA A 58 18.92 25.57 -5.18
N LYS A 59 18.88 26.85 -4.80
CA LYS A 59 19.99 27.81 -4.92
C LYS A 59 20.83 27.91 -3.66
N GLY A 60 20.46 27.21 -2.58
CA GLY A 60 21.13 27.26 -1.31
C GLY A 60 20.64 28.38 -0.37
N ASP A 61 19.60 29.14 -0.75
CA ASP A 61 19.09 30.23 0.07
C ASP A 61 18.13 29.72 1.14
N LYS A 62 18.19 30.32 2.34
CA LYS A 62 17.21 30.15 3.41
C LYS A 62 15.89 30.83 3.02
N VAL A 63 14.82 30.04 2.87
CA VAL A 63 13.48 30.55 2.57
C VAL A 63 12.57 30.17 3.72
N ILE A 64 11.89 31.13 4.35
CA ILE A 64 10.89 30.86 5.37
C ILE A 64 9.80 29.97 4.80
N ARG A 65 9.49 28.88 5.50
CA ARG A 65 8.44 27.96 5.08
C ARG A 65 7.10 28.71 4.98
N PRO A 66 6.34 28.55 3.86
CA PRO A 66 5.01 29.14 3.78
C PRO A 66 4.15 28.71 4.97
N ASP A 67 3.49 29.66 5.62
CA ASP A 67 2.60 29.36 6.74
C ASP A 67 1.33 28.67 6.27
N LYS A 68 1.27 27.36 6.47
CA LYS A 68 0.11 26.52 6.17
C LYS A 68 -0.37 25.75 7.40
N GLY A 69 0.22 26.03 8.56
CA GLY A 69 -0.15 25.41 9.81
C GLY A 69 -1.60 25.71 10.21
N GLY A 70 -2.26 24.72 10.77
CA GLY A 70 -3.66 24.85 11.20
C GLY A 70 -3.93 24.33 12.63
N ILE A 71 -2.92 23.70 13.25
CA ILE A 71 -3.01 23.24 14.63
C ILE A 71 -2.78 24.41 15.57
N PRO A 72 -3.68 24.70 16.54
CA PRO A 72 -3.46 25.70 17.59
C PRO A 72 -2.21 25.38 18.42
N GLY A 73 -1.47 26.40 18.82
CA GLY A 73 -0.19 26.26 19.53
C GLY A 73 -0.25 25.54 20.88
N HIS A 74 -1.44 25.46 21.51
CA HIS A 74 -1.64 24.71 22.75
C HIS A 74 -1.83 23.21 22.54
N MET A 75 -1.97 22.75 21.28
CA MET A 75 -2.13 21.34 20.94
C MET A 75 -0.80 20.77 20.44
N PRO A 76 -0.46 19.52 20.79
CA PRO A 76 0.77 18.88 20.31
C PRO A 76 0.74 18.67 18.79
N GLU A 77 1.87 18.88 18.12
CA GLU A 77 2.00 18.55 16.70
C GLU A 77 2.20 17.02 16.55
N PRO A 78 1.40 16.32 15.75
CA PRO A 78 1.57 14.88 15.55
C PRO A 78 2.83 14.60 14.73
N ARG A 79 3.51 13.52 15.04
CA ARG A 79 4.55 12.98 14.17
C ARG A 79 3.94 12.44 12.89
N PHE A 80 4.63 12.59 11.77
CA PHE A 80 4.17 12.11 10.48
C PHE A 80 4.88 10.83 10.08
N ALA A 81 4.10 9.92 9.49
CA ALA A 81 4.60 8.69 8.93
C ALA A 81 3.97 8.42 7.55
N ALA A 82 4.74 7.78 6.69
CA ALA A 82 4.27 7.36 5.39
C ALA A 82 3.81 5.89 5.43
N ASP A 83 2.74 5.55 4.68
CA ASP A 83 2.34 4.16 4.51
C ASP A 83 3.41 3.40 3.70
N PRO A 84 3.98 2.30 4.24
CA PRO A 84 4.96 1.49 3.54
C PRO A 84 4.47 0.94 2.19
N ASN A 85 3.17 0.65 2.05
CA ASN A 85 2.61 0.14 0.80
C ASN A 85 2.59 1.24 -0.28
N HIS A 86 2.25 2.49 0.10
CA HIS A 86 2.30 3.64 -0.79
C HIS A 86 3.74 3.98 -1.17
N ARG A 87 4.67 3.93 -0.23
CA ARG A 87 6.10 4.15 -0.49
C ARG A 87 6.65 3.09 -1.46
N LYS A 88 6.30 1.80 -1.26
CA LYS A 88 6.62 0.73 -2.21
C LYS A 88 6.06 0.99 -3.61
N LYS A 89 4.81 1.44 -3.71
CA LYS A 89 4.15 1.78 -4.99
C LYS A 89 4.89 2.92 -5.69
N SER A 90 5.27 3.95 -4.95
CA SER A 90 6.05 5.07 -5.48
C SER A 90 7.43 4.63 -5.99
N LEU A 91 8.14 3.77 -5.24
CA LEU A 91 9.37 3.15 -5.69
C LEU A 91 9.17 2.38 -7.01
N ASN A 92 8.17 1.50 -7.07
CA ASN A 92 7.89 0.74 -8.28
C ASN A 92 7.60 1.65 -9.49
N ASN A 93 6.84 2.74 -9.32
CA ASN A 93 6.55 3.68 -10.40
C ASN A 93 7.82 4.32 -10.97
N VAL A 94 8.78 4.65 -10.12
CA VAL A 94 10.09 5.19 -10.54
C VAL A 94 10.90 4.14 -11.28
N LEU A 95 10.87 2.90 -10.82
CA LEU A 95 11.59 1.79 -11.46
C LEU A 95 10.97 1.40 -12.80
N TYR A 96 9.63 1.48 -12.96
CA TYR A 96 8.96 1.25 -14.25
C TYR A 96 9.35 2.25 -15.32
N GLN A 97 9.83 3.44 -14.97
CA GLN A 97 10.38 4.38 -15.97
C GLN A 97 11.62 3.83 -16.66
N LEU A 98 12.40 2.96 -15.99
CA LEU A 98 13.55 2.28 -16.57
C LEU A 98 13.18 1.10 -17.48
N GLU A 99 12.01 0.50 -17.34
CA GLU A 99 11.50 -0.55 -18.24
C GLU A 99 11.35 -0.02 -19.69
N ASN A 100 11.04 1.25 -19.82
CA ASN A 100 10.80 1.90 -21.10
C ASN A 100 11.99 2.75 -21.59
N TYR A 101 13.18 2.56 -21.03
CA TYR A 101 14.37 3.32 -21.44
C TYR A 101 14.84 2.83 -22.82
N ASN A 102 14.38 3.52 -23.86
CA ASN A 102 14.16 3.00 -25.21
C ASN A 102 15.42 2.76 -26.06
N ASN A 103 16.61 3.19 -25.65
CA ASN A 103 17.76 3.20 -26.55
C ASN A 103 18.98 2.41 -26.07
N ASP A 104 19.01 1.94 -24.84
CA ASP A 104 20.14 1.17 -24.32
C ASP A 104 19.65 -0.12 -23.63
N LYS A 105 19.82 -1.26 -24.32
CA LYS A 105 19.44 -2.57 -23.78
C LYS A 105 20.15 -2.91 -22.45
N SER A 106 21.32 -2.31 -22.21
CA SER A 106 22.07 -2.47 -20.95
C SER A 106 21.41 -1.79 -19.75
N MET A 107 20.48 -0.85 -20.01
CA MET A 107 19.72 -0.11 -19.00
C MET A 107 18.31 -0.65 -18.76
N THR A 108 17.90 -1.68 -19.51
CA THR A 108 16.52 -2.15 -19.50
C THR A 108 16.24 -3.04 -18.30
N MET A 109 15.20 -2.69 -17.54
CA MET A 109 14.64 -3.52 -16.48
C MET A 109 13.45 -4.33 -16.98
N THR A 110 13.31 -5.55 -16.46
CA THR A 110 12.09 -6.34 -16.65
C THR A 110 11.05 -5.98 -15.56
N LYS A 111 9.77 -6.19 -15.85
CA LYS A 111 8.71 -6.08 -14.83
C LYS A 111 8.99 -6.94 -13.59
N MET A 112 9.63 -8.08 -13.80
CA MET A 112 10.00 -8.97 -12.70
C MET A 112 11.11 -8.39 -11.82
N ASP A 113 12.06 -7.65 -12.39
CA ASP A 113 13.10 -6.95 -11.63
C ASP A 113 12.45 -5.87 -10.73
N VAL A 114 11.55 -5.06 -11.29
CA VAL A 114 10.81 -4.04 -10.52
C VAL A 114 10.03 -4.66 -9.37
N LEU A 115 9.29 -5.75 -9.66
CA LEU A 115 8.50 -6.44 -8.63
C LEU A 115 9.37 -7.04 -7.52
N ARG A 116 10.56 -7.57 -7.87
CA ARG A 116 11.49 -8.13 -6.88
C ARG A 116 12.07 -7.05 -5.99
N ILE A 117 12.59 -5.96 -6.56
CA ILE A 117 13.13 -4.83 -5.78
C ILE A 117 12.03 -4.28 -4.85
N GLY A 118 10.83 -4.01 -5.37
CA GLY A 118 9.74 -3.50 -4.56
C GLY A 118 9.27 -4.49 -3.48
N THR A 119 9.36 -5.79 -3.72
CA THR A 119 9.00 -6.81 -2.72
C THR A 119 10.07 -6.89 -1.63
N ASN A 120 11.35 -6.86 -2.01
CA ASN A 120 12.47 -6.85 -1.08
C ASN A 120 12.45 -5.58 -0.22
N PHE A 121 12.16 -4.42 -0.81
CA PHE A 121 11.95 -3.17 -0.08
C PHE A 121 10.83 -3.31 0.97
N ALA A 122 9.67 -3.89 0.60
CA ALA A 122 8.59 -4.08 1.57
C ALA A 122 8.94 -5.07 2.69
N TYR A 123 9.76 -6.09 2.43
CA TYR A 123 10.25 -6.98 3.47
C TYR A 123 11.26 -6.28 4.38
N MET A 124 12.20 -5.53 3.81
CA MET A 124 13.17 -4.74 4.56
C MET A 124 12.46 -3.75 5.49
N VAL A 125 11.50 -2.96 4.99
CA VAL A 125 10.74 -1.99 5.80
C VAL A 125 10.07 -2.63 7.01
N ARG A 126 9.57 -3.86 6.91
CA ARG A 126 8.97 -4.59 8.04
C ARG A 126 9.95 -4.94 9.15
N THR A 127 11.23 -4.93 8.87
CA THR A 127 12.28 -5.19 9.88
C THR A 127 12.77 -3.92 10.57
N LEU A 128 12.45 -2.73 10.02
CA LEU A 128 12.92 -1.44 10.56
C LEU A 128 12.47 -1.14 12.00
N PRO A 129 11.23 -1.46 12.43
CA PRO A 129 10.81 -1.18 13.80
C PRO A 129 11.68 -1.83 14.89
N TYR A 130 12.42 -2.85 14.49
CA TYR A 130 13.30 -3.63 15.39
C TYR A 130 14.78 -3.30 15.20
N CYS A 131 15.10 -2.26 14.41
CA CYS A 131 16.47 -1.87 14.10
C CYS A 131 16.91 -0.65 14.87
N GLN A 132 18.20 -0.57 15.19
CA GLN A 132 18.81 0.66 15.60
C GLN A 132 18.86 1.66 14.44
N GLU A 133 18.77 2.95 14.72
CA GLU A 133 18.71 4.01 13.69
C GLU A 133 19.90 4.00 12.72
N CYS A 134 21.08 3.65 13.21
CA CYS A 134 22.31 3.56 12.41
C CYS A 134 22.32 2.42 11.39
N GLU A 135 21.53 1.36 11.60
CA GLU A 135 21.45 0.21 10.70
C GLU A 135 20.45 0.40 9.56
N CYS A 136 19.49 1.31 9.71
CA CYS A 136 18.39 1.47 8.76
C CYS A 136 18.89 1.78 7.35
N GLU A 137 19.86 2.69 7.21
CA GLU A 137 20.39 3.07 5.90
C GLU A 137 21.15 1.92 5.23
N THR A 138 21.97 1.19 5.99
CA THR A 138 22.69 0.00 5.49
C THR A 138 21.71 -1.07 5.00
N LYS A 139 20.66 -1.35 5.77
CA LYS A 139 19.58 -2.27 5.36
C LYS A 139 18.81 -1.78 4.15
N GLY A 140 18.59 -0.48 4.03
CA GLY A 140 17.97 0.15 2.86
C GLY A 140 18.79 -0.06 1.60
N LYS A 141 20.09 0.23 1.65
CA LYS A 141 21.03 0.02 0.54
C LYS A 141 21.14 -1.46 0.17
N ALA A 142 21.02 -2.37 1.13
CA ALA A 142 21.03 -3.81 0.91
C ALA A 142 19.90 -4.31 -0.02
N VAL A 143 18.80 -3.56 -0.18
CA VAL A 143 17.74 -3.91 -1.14
C VAL A 143 18.25 -3.91 -2.58
N LEU A 144 19.07 -2.92 -2.93
CA LEU A 144 19.71 -2.85 -4.23
C LEU A 144 20.78 -3.91 -4.38
N GLU A 145 21.68 -4.03 -3.40
CA GLU A 145 22.76 -5.01 -3.40
C GLU A 145 22.23 -6.46 -3.54
N HIS A 146 21.14 -6.77 -2.85
CA HIS A 146 20.45 -8.06 -2.98
C HIS A 146 20.03 -8.37 -4.44
N HIS A 147 19.60 -7.36 -5.20
CA HIS A 147 19.21 -7.55 -6.59
C HIS A 147 20.43 -7.90 -7.48
N PHE A 148 21.64 -7.56 -7.06
CA PHE A 148 22.92 -7.85 -7.69
C PHE A 148 23.71 -8.99 -7.02
N ASP A 149 22.99 -9.91 -6.38
CA ASP A 149 23.54 -11.13 -5.74
C ASP A 149 24.51 -10.87 -4.57
N ASN A 150 24.49 -9.68 -3.99
CA ASN A 150 25.20 -9.36 -2.76
C ASN A 150 24.23 -9.37 -1.58
N HIS A 151 24.44 -10.28 -0.63
CA HIS A 151 23.53 -10.53 0.50
C HIS A 151 24.13 -10.19 1.87
N GLU A 152 25.28 -9.54 1.90
CA GLU A 152 26.04 -9.26 3.12
C GLU A 152 25.18 -8.53 4.17
N HIS A 153 24.46 -7.50 3.76
CA HIS A 153 23.70 -6.63 4.65
C HIS A 153 22.17 -6.83 4.63
N CYS A 154 21.71 -7.93 4.03
CA CYS A 154 20.27 -8.15 3.84
C CYS A 154 19.45 -8.32 5.15
N GLY A 155 20.04 -8.73 6.26
CA GLY A 155 19.31 -9.02 7.50
C GLY A 155 18.36 -10.24 7.39
N ASP A 156 17.39 -10.33 8.29
CA ASP A 156 16.50 -11.49 8.45
C ASP A 156 15.41 -11.60 7.36
N TRP A 157 15.22 -10.55 6.57
CA TRP A 157 14.25 -10.59 5.48
C TRP A 157 14.74 -11.39 4.27
N CYS A 158 16.04 -11.72 4.19
CA CYS A 158 16.65 -12.43 3.09
C CYS A 158 16.62 -13.94 3.29
N SER A 159 15.78 -14.61 2.52
CA SER A 159 15.68 -16.07 2.55
C SER A 159 16.91 -16.81 1.97
N ARG A 160 17.88 -16.08 1.38
CA ARG A 160 19.04 -16.71 0.76
C ARG A 160 20.10 -17.16 1.76
N LYS A 161 20.11 -16.59 2.97
CA LYS A 161 21.03 -17.00 4.03
C LYS A 161 20.87 -18.47 4.41
N ASP A 162 19.62 -18.95 4.45
CA ASP A 162 19.24 -20.28 4.91
C ASP A 162 19.25 -21.34 3.79
N LYS A 163 19.61 -20.96 2.57
CA LYS A 163 19.61 -21.85 1.41
C LYS A 163 20.92 -22.59 1.27
N THR A 164 20.82 -23.84 0.79
CA THR A 164 21.99 -24.64 0.38
C THR A 164 22.67 -24.03 -0.84
N GLN A 165 23.93 -24.44 -1.12
CA GLN A 165 24.67 -23.93 -2.28
C GLN A 165 23.96 -24.28 -3.60
N GLU A 166 23.40 -25.49 -3.71
CA GLU A 166 22.61 -25.93 -4.88
C GLU A 166 21.39 -25.05 -5.13
N GLU A 167 20.64 -24.70 -4.06
CA GLU A 167 19.51 -23.80 -4.16
C GLU A 167 19.91 -22.36 -4.52
N LYS A 168 21.09 -21.92 -4.03
CA LYS A 168 21.67 -20.62 -4.40
C LYS A 168 22.01 -20.60 -5.89
N ASP A 169 22.62 -21.63 -6.41
CA ASP A 169 23.02 -21.74 -7.83
C ASP A 169 21.78 -21.84 -8.73
N ALA A 170 20.75 -22.59 -8.35
CA ALA A 170 19.48 -22.67 -9.07
C ALA A 170 18.77 -21.32 -9.18
N THR A 171 18.94 -20.45 -8.18
CA THR A 171 18.31 -19.12 -8.16
C THR A 171 19.19 -18.00 -8.72
N LYS A 172 20.47 -18.26 -9.03
CA LYS A 172 21.42 -17.26 -9.55
C LYS A 172 20.91 -16.53 -10.80
N LYS A 173 20.20 -17.24 -11.68
CA LYS A 173 19.57 -16.68 -12.89
C LYS A 173 18.60 -15.52 -12.64
N PHE A 174 18.19 -15.32 -11.41
CA PHE A 174 17.25 -14.26 -11.03
C PHE A 174 17.93 -12.99 -10.55
N TYR A 175 19.24 -13.00 -10.42
CA TYR A 175 20.03 -11.86 -9.97
C TYR A 175 20.78 -11.23 -11.16
N ARG A 176 20.98 -9.94 -11.06
CA ARG A 176 21.78 -9.18 -12.02
C ARG A 176 23.26 -9.27 -11.69
N CYS A 177 24.10 -9.07 -12.68
CA CYS A 177 25.54 -9.06 -12.50
C CYS A 177 26.05 -7.62 -12.44
N LYS A 178 26.63 -7.21 -11.30
CA LYS A 178 27.08 -5.83 -11.07
C LYS A 178 28.10 -5.34 -12.09
N THR A 179 28.97 -6.23 -12.58
CA THR A 179 29.99 -5.90 -13.59
C THR A 179 29.41 -5.76 -14.99
N LYS A 180 28.48 -6.65 -15.37
CA LYS A 180 27.82 -6.63 -16.69
C LYS A 180 26.81 -5.49 -16.80
N ASP A 181 26.08 -5.22 -15.72
CA ASP A 181 24.99 -4.24 -15.65
C ASP A 181 25.41 -2.98 -14.88
N ALA A 182 26.70 -2.59 -14.97
CA ALA A 182 27.26 -1.48 -14.16
C ALA A 182 26.55 -0.13 -14.37
N LYS A 183 26.11 0.17 -15.58
CA LYS A 183 25.34 1.38 -15.87
C LYS A 183 23.98 1.34 -15.19
N LEU A 184 23.27 0.21 -15.30
CA LEU A 184 21.97 -0.01 -14.64
C LEU A 184 22.10 0.10 -13.12
N TYR A 185 23.16 -0.49 -12.54
CA TYR A 185 23.42 -0.41 -11.10
C TYR A 185 23.53 1.05 -10.63
N LYS A 186 24.31 1.88 -11.31
CA LYS A 186 24.47 3.32 -10.96
C LYS A 186 23.15 4.07 -11.05
N GLU A 187 22.40 3.84 -12.12
CA GLU A 187 21.11 4.50 -12.31
C GLU A 187 20.08 4.06 -11.26
N LEU A 188 20.04 2.78 -10.91
CA LEU A 188 19.20 2.27 -9.83
C LEU A 188 19.60 2.84 -8.47
N GLN A 189 20.90 2.97 -8.22
CA GLN A 189 21.41 3.58 -6.98
C GLN A 189 20.86 5.00 -6.82
N LEU A 190 20.99 5.85 -7.83
CA LEU A 190 20.47 7.22 -7.81
C LEU A 190 18.94 7.28 -7.58
N ARG A 191 18.20 6.39 -8.23
CA ARG A 191 16.73 6.38 -8.12
C ARG A 191 16.23 5.84 -6.80
N ILE A 192 16.91 4.85 -6.23
CA ILE A 192 16.52 4.20 -4.97
C ILE A 192 16.95 5.04 -3.77
N GLU A 193 18.02 5.82 -3.85
CA GLU A 193 18.60 6.57 -2.73
C GLU A 193 17.57 7.40 -1.97
N ARG A 194 16.70 8.11 -2.67
CA ARG A 194 15.62 8.90 -2.05
C ARG A 194 14.60 8.08 -1.24
N PHE A 195 14.52 6.76 -1.44
CA PHE A 195 13.64 5.86 -0.71
C PHE A 195 14.33 5.15 0.45
N VAL A 196 15.66 5.09 0.42
CA VAL A 196 16.48 4.37 1.40
C VAL A 196 17.39 5.30 2.21
N SER A 197 17.29 6.61 2.02
CA SER A 197 17.93 7.59 2.90
C SER A 197 17.42 7.45 4.34
N LYS A 198 18.22 7.87 5.31
CA LYS A 198 17.88 7.80 6.73
C LYS A 198 16.51 8.43 7.03
N ASP A 199 16.24 9.61 6.49
CA ASP A 199 14.98 10.33 6.73
C ASP A 199 13.80 9.62 6.09
N ALA A 200 13.95 9.13 4.85
CA ALA A 200 12.89 8.38 4.17
C ALA A 200 12.54 7.07 4.88
N LEU A 201 13.54 6.38 5.45
CA LEU A 201 13.30 5.15 6.20
C LEU A 201 12.72 5.42 7.59
N LYS A 202 13.07 6.54 8.22
CA LYS A 202 12.46 6.97 9.48
C LYS A 202 10.95 7.18 9.35
N GLU A 203 10.49 7.75 8.24
CA GLU A 203 9.06 7.93 7.96
C GLU A 203 8.27 6.61 7.85
N VAL A 204 8.89 5.48 7.53
CA VAL A 204 8.24 4.17 7.38
C VAL A 204 8.62 3.16 8.47
N SER A 205 9.51 3.53 9.38
CA SER A 205 10.06 2.64 10.42
C SER A 205 9.06 2.25 11.53
N HIS A 206 7.91 2.91 11.60
CA HIS A 206 6.88 2.65 12.61
C HIS A 206 6.19 1.28 12.45
N GLY A 207 6.34 0.60 11.29
CA GLY A 207 5.79 -0.74 11.00
C GLY A 207 4.27 -0.82 10.82
N MET A 208 3.56 0.32 10.89
CA MET A 208 2.11 0.40 10.72
C MET A 208 1.76 0.74 9.26
N ASP A 209 0.54 0.44 8.86
CA ASP A 209 0.02 0.70 7.52
C ASP A 209 -1.43 1.22 7.54
N THR A 210 -1.93 1.68 6.40
CA THR A 210 -3.29 2.18 6.25
C THR A 210 -4.31 1.09 5.88
N ASN A 211 -3.94 -0.20 5.93
CA ASN A 211 -4.83 -1.31 5.54
C ASN A 211 -6.15 -1.35 6.35
N ALA A 212 -6.12 -0.91 7.61
CA ALA A 212 -7.34 -0.80 8.43
C ALA A 212 -8.31 0.22 7.84
N ASN A 213 -7.79 1.37 7.40
CA ASN A 213 -8.58 2.43 6.76
C ASN A 213 -9.10 1.98 5.39
N GLU A 214 -8.28 1.29 4.58
CA GLU A 214 -8.73 0.69 3.32
C GLU A 214 -9.84 -0.33 3.55
N SER A 215 -9.73 -1.17 4.57
CA SER A 215 -10.77 -2.13 4.95
C SER A 215 -12.07 -1.44 5.35
N PHE A 216 -11.98 -0.37 6.15
CA PHE A 216 -13.13 0.45 6.51
C PHE A 216 -13.75 1.14 5.29
N ASN A 217 -12.94 1.75 4.43
CA ASN A 217 -13.39 2.37 3.18
C ASN A 217 -14.13 1.38 2.27
N ASN A 218 -13.72 0.11 2.24
CA ASN A 218 -14.44 -0.93 1.52
C ASN A 218 -15.82 -1.20 2.12
N ILE A 219 -15.98 -1.18 3.45
CA ILE A 219 -17.29 -1.30 4.11
C ILE A 219 -18.17 -0.08 3.77
N VAL A 220 -17.61 1.12 3.83
CA VAL A 220 -18.31 2.35 3.43
C VAL A 220 -18.76 2.27 1.97
N ALA A 221 -17.89 1.85 1.05
CA ALA A 221 -18.21 1.72 -0.37
C ALA A 221 -19.31 0.66 -0.65
N TRP A 222 -19.43 -0.35 0.21
CA TRP A 222 -20.53 -1.32 0.13
C TRP A 222 -21.87 -0.72 0.58
N ILE A 223 -21.89 0.11 1.62
CA ILE A 223 -23.10 0.73 2.18
C ILE A 223 -23.48 2.02 1.44
N ALA A 224 -22.49 2.79 0.99
CA ALA A 224 -22.62 4.02 0.21
C ALA A 224 -21.82 3.89 -1.10
N PRO A 225 -22.33 3.17 -2.10
CA PRO A 225 -21.63 2.95 -3.37
C PRO A 225 -21.35 4.29 -4.09
N LYS A 226 -20.13 4.46 -4.61
CA LYS A 226 -19.67 5.69 -5.28
C LYS A 226 -20.45 6.06 -6.55
N ASN A 227 -21.16 5.10 -7.16
CA ASN A 227 -22.01 5.33 -8.32
C ASN A 227 -23.36 5.97 -7.97
N LYS A 228 -23.66 6.21 -6.70
CA LYS A 228 -24.85 6.88 -6.20
C LYS A 228 -24.46 8.12 -5.42
N THR A 229 -25.14 9.24 -5.67
CA THR A 229 -24.90 10.49 -4.95
C THR A 229 -25.65 10.47 -3.63
N HIS A 230 -24.94 10.54 -2.52
CA HIS A 230 -25.48 10.58 -1.16
C HIS A 230 -25.18 11.91 -0.43
N SER A 231 -24.41 12.82 -1.08
CA SER A 231 -23.88 14.04 -0.45
C SER A 231 -24.86 15.18 -0.26
N LYS A 232 -26.06 15.12 -0.89
CA LYS A 232 -27.07 16.18 -0.83
C LYS A 232 -27.97 16.10 0.41
N SER A 233 -27.77 15.12 1.30
CA SER A 233 -28.60 14.90 2.48
C SER A 233 -27.79 14.24 3.58
N GLU A 234 -28.37 14.12 4.80
CA GLU A 234 -27.82 13.37 5.92
C GLU A 234 -27.57 11.87 5.61
N SER A 235 -28.01 11.39 4.43
CA SER A 235 -27.90 9.98 4.03
C SER A 235 -26.46 9.48 4.02
N LEU A 236 -25.49 10.29 3.58
CA LEU A 236 -24.08 9.88 3.59
C LEU A 236 -23.57 9.70 5.03
N LYS A 237 -23.84 10.66 5.90
CA LYS A 237 -23.45 10.65 7.31
C LYS A 237 -24.02 9.41 8.03
N ASN A 238 -25.32 9.16 7.84
CA ASN A 238 -25.98 8.00 8.43
C ASN A 238 -25.39 6.69 7.92
N ARG A 239 -25.07 6.57 6.63
CA ARG A 239 -24.43 5.39 6.05
C ARG A 239 -23.02 5.15 6.55
N ILE A 240 -22.25 6.23 6.75
CA ILE A 240 -20.92 6.15 7.38
C ILE A 240 -21.06 5.71 8.84
N GLY A 241 -22.05 6.21 9.58
CA GLY A 241 -22.36 5.76 10.94
C GLY A 241 -22.69 4.26 11.01
N VAL A 242 -23.50 3.75 10.07
CA VAL A 242 -23.78 2.31 9.94
C VAL A 242 -22.49 1.53 9.65
N ALA A 243 -21.66 2.01 8.72
CA ALA A 243 -20.37 1.38 8.38
C ALA A 243 -19.44 1.29 9.59
N LEU A 244 -19.36 2.37 10.36
CA LEU A 244 -18.55 2.45 11.58
C LEU A 244 -19.08 1.47 12.64
N GLY A 245 -20.39 1.46 12.89
CA GLY A 245 -21.01 0.52 13.82
C GLY A 245 -20.75 -0.94 13.46
N ILE A 246 -20.90 -1.30 12.19
CA ILE A 246 -20.61 -2.66 11.69
C ILE A 246 -19.12 -2.99 11.80
N ASN A 247 -18.23 -2.01 11.55
CA ASN A 247 -16.79 -2.23 11.65
C ASN A 247 -16.35 -2.50 13.10
N CYS A 248 -16.87 -1.73 14.05
CA CYS A 248 -16.51 -1.83 15.48
C CYS A 248 -17.18 -3.01 16.19
N LEU A 249 -18.47 -3.24 15.94
CA LEU A 249 -19.29 -4.21 16.71
C LEU A 249 -19.55 -5.52 15.96
N GLY A 250 -19.22 -5.57 14.67
CA GLY A 250 -19.68 -6.62 13.76
C GLY A 250 -21.19 -6.50 13.47
N LEU A 251 -21.69 -7.31 12.53
CA LEU A 251 -23.09 -7.26 12.13
C LEU A 251 -24.04 -7.56 13.30
N LEU A 252 -23.79 -8.62 14.05
CA LEU A 252 -24.65 -9.01 15.15
C LEU A 252 -24.71 -7.95 16.23
N GLY A 253 -23.57 -7.49 16.74
CA GLY A 253 -23.51 -6.47 17.79
C GLY A 253 -24.14 -5.15 17.39
N TYR A 254 -23.90 -4.70 16.15
CA TYR A 254 -24.52 -3.49 15.61
C TYR A 254 -26.05 -3.58 15.58
N TYR A 255 -26.61 -4.67 15.02
CA TYR A 255 -28.06 -4.82 14.95
C TYR A 255 -28.71 -5.07 16.33
N GLN A 256 -28.04 -5.78 17.24
CA GLN A 256 -28.51 -5.90 18.62
C GLN A 256 -28.66 -4.53 19.29
N LEU A 257 -27.62 -3.70 19.20
CA LEU A 257 -27.66 -2.35 19.75
C LEU A 257 -28.76 -1.48 19.10
N LEU A 258 -28.88 -1.54 17.77
CA LEU A 258 -29.89 -0.79 17.01
C LEU A 258 -31.31 -1.20 17.44
N PHE A 259 -31.61 -2.49 17.48
CA PHE A 259 -32.93 -3.00 17.86
C PHE A 259 -33.28 -2.65 19.30
N THR A 260 -32.32 -2.77 20.22
CA THR A 260 -32.50 -2.34 21.63
C THR A 260 -32.84 -0.85 21.70
N ARG A 261 -32.14 0.02 20.94
CA ARG A 261 -32.39 1.47 20.92
C ARG A 261 -33.74 1.83 20.31
N LEU A 262 -34.24 1.03 19.37
CA LEU A 262 -35.55 1.23 18.73
C LEU A 262 -36.70 0.56 19.49
N GLY A 263 -36.43 -0.11 20.60
CA GLY A 263 -37.46 -0.88 21.33
C GLY A 263 -38.00 -2.09 20.56
N LEU A 264 -37.22 -2.60 19.59
CA LEU A 264 -37.62 -3.71 18.73
C LEU A 264 -37.00 -5.03 19.21
N THR A 265 -37.70 -6.14 18.97
CA THR A 265 -37.22 -7.49 19.28
C THR A 265 -36.70 -8.15 18.01
N MET A 266 -35.52 -8.74 18.10
CA MET A 266 -34.95 -9.49 17.00
C MET A 266 -35.58 -10.89 16.90
N THR A 267 -36.02 -11.26 15.69
CA THR A 267 -36.58 -12.60 15.46
C THR A 267 -35.51 -13.68 15.47
N PRO A 268 -35.84 -14.93 15.85
CA PRO A 268 -34.89 -16.04 15.85
C PRO A 268 -34.21 -16.28 14.47
N PRO A 269 -34.90 -16.21 13.33
CA PRO A 269 -34.27 -16.35 12.01
C PRO A 269 -33.23 -15.23 11.75
N MET A 270 -33.51 -13.98 12.14
CA MET A 270 -32.61 -12.87 11.98
C MET A 270 -31.34 -13.05 12.84
N LEU A 271 -31.52 -13.47 14.10
CA LEU A 271 -30.38 -13.79 15.00
C LEU A 271 -29.50 -14.89 14.43
N HIS A 272 -30.12 -15.96 13.90
CA HIS A 272 -29.42 -17.05 13.26
C HIS A 272 -28.58 -16.55 12.06
N TYR A 273 -29.19 -15.79 11.16
CA TYR A 273 -28.50 -15.20 9.99
C TYR A 273 -27.31 -14.33 10.38
N LEU A 274 -27.49 -13.43 11.34
CA LEU A 274 -26.43 -12.52 11.78
C LEU A 274 -25.26 -13.26 12.45
N ARG A 275 -25.55 -14.28 13.28
CA ARG A 275 -24.54 -15.17 13.86
C ARG A 275 -23.77 -15.94 12.78
N GLN A 276 -24.49 -16.51 11.83
CA GLN A 276 -23.87 -17.23 10.71
C GLN A 276 -22.97 -16.31 9.88
N SER A 277 -23.42 -15.09 9.57
CA SER A 277 -22.64 -14.09 8.84
C SER A 277 -21.36 -13.69 9.57
N ASN A 278 -21.42 -13.46 10.88
CA ASN A 278 -20.23 -13.19 11.70
C ASN A 278 -19.27 -14.38 11.72
N ASN A 279 -19.77 -15.60 11.85
CA ASN A 279 -18.96 -16.82 11.84
C ASN A 279 -18.25 -17.03 10.49
N ILE A 280 -18.95 -16.78 9.37
CA ILE A 280 -18.35 -16.84 8.03
C ILE A 280 -17.24 -15.79 7.90
N ARG A 281 -17.47 -14.55 8.37
CA ARG A 281 -16.46 -13.50 8.37
C ARG A 281 -15.23 -13.89 9.20
N ALA A 282 -15.45 -14.39 10.42
CA ALA A 282 -14.36 -14.83 11.31
C ALA A 282 -13.54 -15.97 10.67
N LYS A 283 -14.18 -16.98 10.09
CA LYS A 283 -13.52 -18.09 9.37
C LYS A 283 -12.70 -17.57 8.18
N ARG A 284 -13.23 -16.62 7.41
CA ARG A 284 -12.49 -16.00 6.27
C ARG A 284 -11.24 -15.26 6.74
N ILE A 285 -11.37 -14.49 7.83
CA ILE A 285 -10.23 -13.77 8.44
C ILE A 285 -9.18 -14.75 8.92
N ALA A 286 -9.58 -15.78 9.68
CA ALA A 286 -8.67 -16.81 10.16
C ALA A 286 -7.95 -17.51 9.00
N LYS A 287 -8.69 -17.98 7.99
CA LYS A 287 -8.11 -18.60 6.78
C LYS A 287 -7.14 -17.68 6.06
N SER A 288 -7.42 -16.37 6.00
CA SER A 288 -6.56 -15.40 5.32
C SER A 288 -5.19 -15.23 6.01
N LYS A 289 -5.09 -15.48 7.31
CA LYS A 289 -3.84 -15.38 8.09
C LYS A 289 -2.95 -16.60 7.95
N THR A 290 -3.47 -17.74 7.48
CA THR A 290 -2.70 -18.98 7.32
C THR A 290 -1.70 -18.87 6.15
N ALA A 291 -0.63 -19.68 6.17
CA ALA A 291 0.34 -19.78 5.07
C ALA A 291 -0.35 -20.15 3.74
N ALA A 292 -1.28 -21.10 3.76
CA ALA A 292 -2.07 -21.49 2.60
C ALA A 292 -2.93 -20.32 2.07
N GLY A 293 -3.59 -19.57 2.95
CA GLY A 293 -4.36 -18.37 2.58
C GLY A 293 -3.49 -17.27 1.97
N LYS A 294 -2.28 -17.07 2.51
CA LYS A 294 -1.30 -16.13 1.93
C LYS A 294 -0.87 -16.58 0.53
N LYS A 295 -0.56 -17.86 0.34
CA LYS A 295 -0.19 -18.45 -0.96
C LYS A 295 -1.30 -18.26 -1.99
N ILE A 296 -2.57 -18.53 -1.64
CA ILE A 296 -3.72 -18.33 -2.52
C ILE A 296 -3.87 -16.87 -2.94
N ARG A 297 -3.64 -15.91 -2.03
CA ARG A 297 -3.69 -14.48 -2.39
C ARG A 297 -2.61 -14.09 -3.39
N VAL A 298 -1.39 -14.57 -3.20
CA VAL A 298 -0.29 -14.33 -4.15
C VAL A 298 -0.62 -14.91 -5.52
N GLN A 299 -1.11 -16.14 -5.59
CA GLN A 299 -1.54 -16.76 -6.83
C GLN A 299 -2.66 -15.99 -7.53
N LYS A 300 -3.70 -15.55 -6.79
CA LYS A 300 -4.76 -14.71 -7.34
C LYS A 300 -4.25 -13.38 -7.87
N TYR A 301 -3.30 -12.75 -7.17
CA TYR A 301 -2.69 -11.51 -7.62
C TYR A 301 -1.93 -11.72 -8.95
N GLN A 302 -1.12 -12.78 -9.04
CA GLN A 302 -0.38 -13.14 -10.26
C GLN A 302 -1.33 -13.39 -11.43
N LEU A 303 -2.41 -14.15 -11.19
CA LEU A 303 -3.42 -14.41 -12.21
C LEU A 303 -4.12 -13.12 -12.70
N ASN A 304 -4.47 -12.22 -11.78
CA ASN A 304 -5.06 -10.94 -12.16
C ASN A 304 -4.08 -10.06 -12.96
N LEU A 305 -2.79 -10.13 -12.65
CA LEU A 305 -1.76 -9.43 -13.41
C LEU A 305 -1.67 -9.97 -14.85
N LEU A 306 -1.65 -11.29 -15.03
CA LEU A 306 -1.68 -11.94 -16.34
C LEU A 306 -2.94 -11.53 -17.13
N ARG A 307 -4.12 -11.59 -16.50
CA ARG A 307 -5.39 -11.16 -17.14
C ARG A 307 -5.32 -9.70 -17.62
N LYS A 308 -4.79 -8.78 -16.81
CA LYS A 308 -4.61 -7.37 -17.21
C LYS A 308 -3.66 -7.24 -18.40
N THR A 309 -2.60 -8.01 -18.43
CA THR A 309 -1.65 -8.01 -19.57
C THR A 309 -2.33 -8.50 -20.87
N VAL A 310 -3.13 -9.56 -20.79
CA VAL A 310 -3.90 -10.09 -21.94
C VAL A 310 -4.92 -9.06 -22.43
N ILE A 311 -5.66 -8.42 -21.52
CA ILE A 311 -6.62 -7.37 -21.89
C ILE A 311 -5.91 -6.20 -22.57
N ALA A 312 -4.79 -5.74 -22.02
CA ALA A 312 -4.00 -4.65 -22.61
C ALA A 312 -3.48 -4.99 -24.01
N LYS A 313 -3.00 -6.24 -24.23
CA LYS A 313 -2.60 -6.73 -25.56
C LYS A 313 -3.76 -6.68 -26.54
N ARG A 314 -4.95 -7.16 -26.13
CA ARG A 314 -6.16 -7.13 -26.98
C ARG A 314 -6.61 -5.71 -27.34
N GLU A 315 -6.59 -4.80 -26.37
CA GLU A 315 -6.92 -3.40 -26.63
C GLU A 315 -5.91 -2.75 -27.58
N LYS A 316 -4.63 -3.09 -27.47
CA LYS A 316 -3.60 -2.66 -28.41
C LYS A 316 -3.90 -3.20 -29.80
N MET A 317 -4.15 -4.51 -29.95
CA MET A 317 -4.49 -5.13 -31.25
C MET A 317 -5.75 -4.54 -31.88
N ARG A 318 -6.74 -4.14 -31.08
CA ARG A 318 -7.93 -3.42 -31.59
C ARG A 318 -7.58 -2.03 -32.12
N ARG A 319 -6.74 -1.28 -31.42
CA ARG A 319 -6.30 0.05 -31.85
C ARG A 319 -5.45 -0.01 -33.12
N ASP A 320 -4.58 -1.00 -33.20
CA ASP A 320 -3.66 -1.18 -34.35
C ASP A 320 -4.36 -1.84 -35.56
N GLY A 321 -5.68 -2.13 -35.49
CA GLY A 321 -6.44 -2.75 -36.56
C GLY A 321 -6.07 -4.23 -36.84
N SER A 322 -5.17 -4.80 -36.06
CA SER A 322 -4.70 -6.19 -36.21
C SER A 322 -5.64 -7.23 -35.56
N TYR A 323 -6.65 -6.77 -34.82
CA TYR A 323 -7.64 -7.64 -34.19
C TYR A 323 -8.64 -8.15 -35.24
N ARG A 324 -8.73 -9.48 -35.38
CA ARG A 324 -9.78 -10.14 -36.14
C ARG A 324 -10.74 -10.87 -35.19
N PRO A 325 -12.09 -10.71 -35.29
CA PRO A 325 -13.02 -11.51 -34.52
C PRO A 325 -12.75 -13.00 -34.73
N GLY A 326 -12.70 -13.80 -33.68
CA GLY A 326 -12.35 -15.22 -33.75
C GLY A 326 -10.84 -15.53 -33.66
N MET A 327 -9.96 -14.53 -33.61
CA MET A 327 -8.54 -14.75 -33.34
C MET A 327 -8.36 -15.20 -31.88
N GLY A 328 -8.10 -16.48 -31.75
CA GLY A 328 -7.92 -17.18 -30.48
C GLY A 328 -9.24 -17.66 -29.88
N MET A 329 -9.69 -18.84 -30.27
CA MET A 329 -10.73 -19.56 -29.54
C MET A 329 -10.43 -19.67 -28.02
N ASN A 330 -9.15 -19.60 -27.67
CA ASN A 330 -8.64 -19.62 -26.30
C ASN A 330 -8.63 -18.25 -25.63
N GLY A 331 -9.38 -17.29 -26.13
CA GLY A 331 -9.49 -15.99 -25.47
C GLY A 331 -8.22 -15.16 -25.44
N GLY A 332 -7.19 -15.48 -26.26
CA GLY A 332 -5.90 -14.80 -26.30
C GLY A 332 -4.95 -15.21 -25.19
N TYR A 333 -5.25 -16.28 -24.47
CA TYR A 333 -4.32 -16.91 -23.53
C TYR A 333 -3.36 -17.85 -24.30
N THR A 334 -2.11 -17.90 -23.88
CA THR A 334 -1.19 -18.94 -24.28
C THR A 334 -1.57 -20.27 -23.61
N ASP A 335 -1.16 -21.41 -24.18
CA ASP A 335 -1.42 -22.73 -23.59
C ASP A 335 -0.87 -22.83 -22.16
N ALA A 336 0.26 -22.16 -21.87
CA ALA A 336 0.83 -22.07 -20.52
C ALA A 336 -0.05 -21.29 -19.56
N GLU A 337 -0.68 -20.20 -20.01
CA GLU A 337 -1.61 -19.40 -19.20
C GLU A 337 -2.92 -20.14 -18.93
N LEU A 338 -3.40 -20.89 -19.92
CA LEU A 338 -4.60 -21.77 -19.79
C LEU A 338 -4.31 -22.94 -18.83
N ALA A 339 -3.17 -23.60 -18.96
CA ALA A 339 -2.75 -24.66 -18.06
C ALA A 339 -2.63 -24.16 -16.60
N MET A 340 -2.12 -22.95 -16.41
CA MET A 340 -2.00 -22.31 -15.09
C MET A 340 -3.39 -21.99 -14.50
N GLU A 341 -4.36 -21.53 -15.31
CA GLU A 341 -5.73 -21.30 -14.87
C GLU A 341 -6.43 -22.60 -14.50
N GLN A 342 -6.28 -23.65 -15.27
CA GLN A 342 -6.84 -24.99 -14.99
C GLN A 342 -6.25 -25.60 -13.72
N HIS A 343 -4.93 -25.46 -13.51
CA HIS A 343 -4.27 -25.95 -12.31
C HIS A 343 -4.74 -25.23 -11.04
N MET A 344 -5.06 -23.94 -11.15
CA MET A 344 -5.50 -23.14 -10.00
C MET A 344 -6.99 -23.29 -9.68
N TYR A 345 -7.81 -23.72 -10.64
CA TYR A 345 -9.25 -23.90 -10.49
C TYR A 345 -9.70 -25.24 -11.10
N PRO A 346 -9.26 -26.38 -10.54
CA PRO A 346 -9.72 -27.67 -11.01
C PRO A 346 -11.26 -27.75 -10.85
N GLY A 347 -11.97 -27.96 -11.95
CA GLY A 347 -13.45 -28.02 -11.99
C GLY A 347 -14.18 -26.78 -12.52
N ARG A 348 -13.48 -25.69 -12.84
CA ARG A 348 -14.05 -24.61 -13.67
C ARG A 348 -13.89 -25.00 -15.14
N ARG A 349 -15.01 -25.33 -15.81
CA ARG A 349 -15.03 -25.38 -17.29
C ARG A 349 -14.54 -24.01 -17.78
N SER A 350 -13.55 -24.04 -18.66
CA SER A 350 -13.06 -22.82 -19.29
C SER A 350 -14.25 -22.12 -19.94
N ARG A 351 -14.50 -20.84 -19.67
CA ARG A 351 -15.55 -20.04 -20.31
C ARG A 351 -15.37 -19.91 -21.84
N ALA A 352 -14.38 -20.58 -22.40
CA ALA A 352 -14.13 -20.65 -23.84
C ALA A 352 -15.09 -21.57 -24.60
N CYS A 353 -15.94 -22.36 -23.90
CA CYS A 353 -16.86 -23.31 -24.53
C CYS A 353 -18.33 -22.89 -24.49
N GLU A 354 -18.65 -21.67 -24.07
CA GLU A 354 -20.04 -21.16 -24.06
C GLU A 354 -20.13 -19.85 -24.85
N ILE A 355 -19.88 -19.91 -26.16
CA ILE A 355 -20.38 -18.95 -27.16
C ILE A 355 -20.73 -19.74 -28.43
#